data_2c380a0999d64af20988442089b35d55
#
_entry.id   2c380a0999d64af20988442089b35d55
#
_cell.length_a   1.000
_cell.length_b   1.000
_cell.length_c   1.000
_cell.angle_alpha   90.00
_cell.angle_beta   90.00
_cell.angle_gamma   90.00
#
_symmetry.space_group_name_H-M   'P 1'
#
loop_
_entity.id
_entity.type
_entity.pdbx_description
1 polymer ?
#
loop_
_entity_poly.entity_id
_entity_poly.type
_entity_poly.pdbx_seq_one_letter_code
_entity_poly.pdbx_strand_id
1 'polypeptide(L)'
;MSIRRGPELPYSVVAGVVPISRGWLVASAKMQGSNFAPEPPKTYVSFMEILDERPAFVSIVIGAPIGYRDFPGDGPRHCDIEARAVLGKRGASIRNAPSRAVLADAMTWREGHVDAVTALLLPKYREVAVEMSPFRQRIVYEGSPELSFFQLNQERSLRYAKSREAGRDERLDILLDRIPGIAKVTEAVLPGVQKKHLYDAAALLSSARRVSGRAAKRLPSEGEWDSEGVRMEIVY
;
A
#
# COMPACT_ATOMS: atom_id res chain seq x y z
N MET A 1 -36.51 -7.70 -3.86
CA MET A 1 -35.58 -8.84 -3.94
C MET A 1 -34.65 -8.77 -2.74
N SER A 2 -34.83 -9.64 -1.75
CA SER A 2 -33.99 -9.67 -0.53
C SER A 2 -32.67 -10.32 -0.88
N ILE A 3 -31.58 -9.57 -0.84
CA ILE A 3 -30.21 -10.13 -0.97
C ILE A 3 -29.98 -10.97 0.27
N ARG A 4 -30.00 -12.30 0.12
CA ARG A 4 -29.57 -13.22 1.18
C ARG A 4 -28.12 -12.93 1.48
N ARG A 5 -27.84 -12.28 2.61
CA ARG A 5 -26.48 -12.23 3.17
C ARG A 5 -26.08 -13.68 3.43
N GLY A 6 -24.98 -14.10 2.82
CA GLY A 6 -24.36 -15.39 3.17
C GLY A 6 -23.98 -15.40 4.66
N PRO A 7 -23.67 -16.59 5.23
CA PRO A 7 -23.30 -16.69 6.64
C PRO A 7 -22.14 -15.72 6.91
N GLU A 8 -22.30 -14.85 7.90
CA GLU A 8 -21.23 -13.95 8.34
C GLU A 8 -20.07 -14.81 8.84
N LEU A 9 -18.89 -14.62 8.26
CA LEU A 9 -17.69 -15.30 8.71
C LEU A 9 -17.36 -14.82 10.13
N PRO A 10 -16.90 -15.71 11.03
CA PRO A 10 -16.53 -15.33 12.39
C PRO A 10 -15.27 -14.46 12.44
N TYR A 11 -14.68 -14.14 11.31
CA TYR A 11 -13.48 -13.32 11.16
C TYR A 11 -13.60 -12.41 9.91
N SER A 12 -12.88 -11.33 9.93
CA SER A 12 -12.62 -10.47 8.77
C SER A 12 -11.20 -10.70 8.25
N VAL A 13 -10.96 -10.34 6.98
CA VAL A 13 -9.63 -10.46 6.36
C VAL A 13 -9.15 -9.09 5.92
N VAL A 14 -7.89 -8.76 6.23
CA VAL A 14 -7.23 -7.53 5.81
C VAL A 14 -6.00 -7.84 4.98
N ALA A 15 -5.57 -6.91 4.13
CA ALA A 15 -4.47 -7.13 3.20
C ALA A 15 -3.52 -5.93 3.07
N GLY A 16 -2.22 -6.23 3.00
CA GLY A 16 -1.18 -5.34 2.52
C GLY A 16 -0.73 -5.77 1.13
N VAL A 17 -0.73 -4.86 0.16
CA VAL A 17 -0.55 -5.15 -1.26
C VAL A 17 0.58 -4.34 -1.85
N VAL A 18 1.49 -4.99 -2.57
CA VAL A 18 2.59 -4.31 -3.28
C VAL A 18 2.71 -4.79 -4.72
N PRO A 19 3.10 -3.91 -5.65
CA PRO A 19 3.38 -4.31 -7.02
C PRO A 19 4.66 -5.15 -7.08
N ILE A 20 4.64 -6.18 -7.93
CA ILE A 20 5.80 -6.98 -8.31
C ILE A 20 5.91 -7.01 -9.84
N SER A 21 7.00 -7.52 -10.38
CA SER A 21 7.25 -7.50 -11.83
C SER A 21 6.14 -8.16 -12.66
N ARG A 22 5.52 -9.22 -12.13
CA ARG A 22 4.46 -9.98 -12.82
C ARG A 22 3.17 -10.03 -11.99
N GLY A 23 2.59 -8.87 -11.67
CA GLY A 23 1.34 -8.79 -10.91
C GLY A 23 1.50 -8.10 -9.57
N TRP A 24 0.89 -8.68 -8.54
CA TRP A 24 0.77 -8.12 -7.21
C TRP A 24 1.10 -9.18 -6.16
N LEU A 25 1.76 -8.77 -5.09
CA LEU A 25 1.95 -9.59 -3.91
C LEU A 25 1.00 -9.11 -2.81
N VAL A 26 0.29 -10.05 -2.21
CA VAL A 26 -0.65 -9.82 -1.11
C VAL A 26 -0.18 -10.57 0.12
N ALA A 27 0.07 -9.84 1.20
CA ALA A 27 0.13 -10.36 2.55
C ALA A 27 -1.23 -10.15 3.22
N SER A 28 -1.86 -11.20 3.74
CA SER A 28 -3.16 -11.12 4.37
C SER A 28 -3.14 -11.66 5.80
N ALA A 29 -4.14 -11.27 6.58
CA ALA A 29 -4.36 -11.81 7.91
C ALA A 29 -5.86 -11.91 8.22
N LYS A 30 -6.22 -12.98 8.97
CA LYS A 30 -7.53 -13.09 9.61
C LYS A 30 -7.56 -12.32 10.91
N MET A 31 -8.65 -11.60 11.13
CA MET A 31 -8.91 -10.83 12.34
C MET A 31 -10.17 -11.35 13.01
N GLN A 32 -10.06 -11.70 14.30
CA GLN A 32 -11.20 -12.09 15.14
C GLN A 32 -11.00 -11.49 16.53
N GLY A 33 -11.77 -10.46 16.86
CA GLY A 33 -11.51 -9.67 18.05
C GLY A 33 -10.10 -9.08 18.07
N SER A 34 -9.33 -9.35 19.11
CA SER A 34 -7.91 -8.96 19.22
C SER A 34 -6.95 -9.88 18.48
N ASN A 35 -7.40 -11.08 18.07
CA ASN A 35 -6.55 -12.04 17.37
C ASN A 35 -6.27 -11.56 15.94
N PHE A 36 -4.98 -11.57 15.60
CA PHE A 36 -4.47 -11.19 14.30
C PHE A 36 -3.55 -12.32 13.80
N ALA A 37 -4.02 -13.06 12.80
CA ALA A 37 -3.36 -14.27 12.30
C ALA A 37 -2.89 -14.09 10.85
N PRO A 38 -1.62 -13.71 10.60
CA PRO A 38 -1.05 -13.68 9.26
C PRO A 38 -1.15 -15.03 8.56
N GLU A 39 -1.46 -14.98 7.25
CA GLU A 39 -1.54 -16.14 6.37
C GLU A 39 -0.36 -16.15 5.38
N PRO A 40 -0.04 -17.30 4.76
CA PRO A 40 0.95 -17.34 3.69
C PRO A 40 0.59 -16.35 2.58
N PRO A 41 1.57 -15.59 2.05
CA PRO A 41 1.29 -14.59 1.03
C PRO A 41 0.91 -15.23 -0.30
N LYS A 42 0.13 -14.51 -1.10
CA LYS A 42 -0.30 -14.93 -2.44
C LYS A 42 0.14 -13.91 -3.49
N THR A 43 0.27 -14.36 -4.73
CA THR A 43 0.47 -13.49 -5.89
C THR A 43 -0.77 -13.51 -6.78
N TYR A 44 -1.09 -12.35 -7.36
CA TYR A 44 -2.21 -12.13 -8.27
C TYR A 44 -1.70 -11.50 -9.56
N VAL A 45 -2.31 -11.83 -10.68
CA VAL A 45 -1.93 -11.28 -11.99
C VAL A 45 -2.43 -9.85 -12.12
N SER A 46 -3.64 -9.57 -11.64
CA SER A 46 -4.28 -8.25 -11.74
C SER A 46 -4.76 -7.73 -10.39
N PHE A 47 -4.96 -6.41 -10.29
CA PHE A 47 -5.55 -5.79 -9.11
C PHE A 47 -7.03 -6.14 -8.96
N MET A 48 -7.74 -6.35 -10.07
CA MET A 48 -9.13 -6.80 -10.06
C MET A 48 -9.28 -8.16 -9.35
N GLU A 49 -8.36 -9.12 -9.58
CA GLU A 49 -8.40 -10.42 -8.89
C GLU A 49 -8.32 -10.27 -7.37
N ILE A 50 -7.59 -9.26 -6.88
CA ILE A 50 -7.52 -8.97 -5.44
C ILE A 50 -8.86 -8.45 -4.92
N LEU A 51 -9.54 -7.60 -5.69
CA LEU A 51 -10.85 -7.07 -5.32
C LEU A 51 -11.95 -8.14 -5.33
N ASP A 52 -11.78 -9.16 -6.16
CA ASP A 52 -12.70 -10.30 -6.29
C ASP A 52 -12.39 -11.47 -5.36
N GLU A 53 -11.30 -11.42 -4.57
CA GLU A 53 -10.91 -12.48 -3.65
C GLU A 53 -12.03 -12.83 -2.66
N ARG A 54 -12.12 -14.11 -2.32
CA ARG A 54 -13.09 -14.60 -1.34
C ARG A 54 -12.38 -15.41 -0.24
N PRO A 55 -12.67 -15.14 1.03
CA PRO A 55 -13.55 -14.07 1.55
C PRO A 55 -13.01 -12.68 1.21
N ALA A 56 -13.92 -11.72 0.95
CA ALA A 56 -13.54 -10.37 0.58
C ALA A 56 -12.75 -9.67 1.68
N PHE A 57 -11.74 -8.89 1.29
CA PHE A 57 -10.99 -8.06 2.23
C PHE A 57 -11.84 -6.90 2.73
N VAL A 58 -11.86 -6.68 4.04
CA VAL A 58 -12.54 -5.53 4.65
C VAL A 58 -11.68 -4.26 4.64
N SER A 59 -10.36 -4.42 4.48
CA SER A 59 -9.40 -3.35 4.33
C SER A 59 -8.20 -3.83 3.53
N ILE A 60 -7.86 -3.10 2.48
CA ILE A 60 -6.69 -3.28 1.64
C ILE A 60 -5.84 -2.01 1.76
N VAL A 61 -4.58 -2.14 2.13
CA VAL A 61 -3.61 -1.04 2.03
C VAL A 61 -2.60 -1.39 0.94
N ILE A 62 -2.57 -0.56 -0.11
CA ILE A 62 -1.78 -0.80 -1.31
C ILE A 62 -0.61 0.19 -1.43
N GLY A 63 0.57 -0.32 -1.80
CA GLY A 63 1.76 0.48 -2.09
C GLY A 63 1.76 1.06 -3.51
N ALA A 64 0.67 1.69 -3.88
CA ALA A 64 0.49 2.41 -5.13
C ALA A 64 -0.38 3.65 -4.89
N PRO A 65 -0.16 4.75 -5.65
CA PRO A 65 -0.95 5.96 -5.48
C PRO A 65 -2.44 5.75 -5.75
N ILE A 66 -3.27 6.42 -4.94
CA ILE A 66 -4.71 6.53 -5.11
C ILE A 66 -5.09 8.01 -5.11
N GLY A 67 -5.80 8.44 -6.16
CA GLY A 67 -6.05 9.86 -6.40
C GLY A 67 -4.84 10.59 -6.98
N TYR A 68 -5.08 11.44 -7.97
CA TYR A 68 -4.04 12.00 -8.80
C TYR A 68 -4.30 13.47 -9.12
N ARG A 69 -3.25 14.30 -9.16
CA ARG A 69 -3.29 15.61 -9.82
C ARG A 69 -3.59 15.43 -11.29
N ASP A 70 -4.25 16.39 -11.93
CA ASP A 70 -4.63 16.27 -13.34
C ASP A 70 -3.42 16.44 -14.26
N PHE A 71 -2.57 17.44 -14.00
CA PHE A 71 -1.43 17.77 -14.86
C PHE A 71 -0.10 17.78 -14.08
N PRO A 72 1.03 17.55 -14.77
CA PRO A 72 2.37 17.61 -14.16
C PRO A 72 2.69 18.95 -13.49
N GLY A 73 2.10 20.06 -13.98
CA GLY A 73 2.29 21.41 -13.43
C GLY A 73 1.56 21.70 -12.14
N ASP A 74 0.63 20.86 -11.72
CA ASP A 74 -0.17 21.04 -10.49
C ASP A 74 0.63 20.80 -9.19
N GLY A 75 1.87 20.35 -9.33
CA GLY A 75 2.75 20.05 -8.22
C GLY A 75 2.44 18.71 -7.53
N PRO A 76 3.16 18.39 -6.46
CA PRO A 76 2.95 17.15 -5.71
C PRO A 76 1.65 17.22 -4.90
N ARG A 77 1.05 16.04 -4.61
CA ARG A 77 -0.08 15.93 -3.70
C ARG A 77 0.34 16.32 -2.27
N HIS A 78 -0.56 16.89 -1.48
CA HIS A 78 -0.25 17.25 -0.09
C HIS A 78 0.12 16.04 0.76
N CYS A 79 -0.51 14.89 0.54
CA CYS A 79 -0.14 13.65 1.23
C CYS A 79 1.32 13.23 0.97
N ASP A 80 1.86 13.44 -0.23
CA ASP A 80 3.26 13.13 -0.55
C ASP A 80 4.22 14.11 0.17
N ILE A 81 3.83 15.38 0.28
CA ILE A 81 4.62 16.42 0.97
C ILE A 81 4.67 16.12 2.47
N GLU A 82 3.53 15.90 3.11
CA GLU A 82 3.45 15.61 4.54
C GLU A 82 4.13 14.28 4.88
N ALA A 83 3.99 13.26 4.04
CA ALA A 83 4.68 11.98 4.22
C ALA A 83 6.20 12.11 4.24
N ARG A 84 6.77 12.96 3.36
CA ARG A 84 8.21 13.27 3.38
C ARG A 84 8.61 14.00 4.65
N ALA A 85 7.82 14.96 5.09
CA ALA A 85 8.07 15.71 6.31
C ALA A 85 8.08 14.78 7.55
N VAL A 86 7.11 13.87 7.66
CA VAL A 86 7.03 12.87 8.74
C VAL A 86 8.26 11.97 8.76
N LEU A 87 8.72 11.52 7.60
CA LEU A 87 9.87 10.61 7.51
C LEU A 87 11.22 11.30 7.64
N GLY A 88 11.28 12.64 7.54
CA GLY A 88 12.50 13.42 7.69
C GLY A 88 13.62 12.92 6.77
N LYS A 89 14.74 12.44 7.34
CA LYS A 89 15.89 11.91 6.57
C LYS A 89 15.52 10.79 5.59
N ARG A 90 14.40 10.08 5.82
CA ARG A 90 13.90 9.02 4.94
C ARG A 90 12.83 9.51 3.97
N GLY A 91 12.50 10.80 3.97
CA GLY A 91 11.48 11.41 3.11
C GLY A 91 11.69 11.15 1.61
N ALA A 92 12.95 11.07 1.16
CA ALA A 92 13.28 10.72 -0.23
C ALA A 92 12.77 9.34 -0.69
N SER A 93 12.31 8.48 0.23
CA SER A 93 11.65 7.21 -0.11
C SER A 93 10.22 7.40 -0.63
N ILE A 94 9.58 8.52 -0.34
CA ILE A 94 8.26 8.88 -0.87
C ILE A 94 8.44 9.54 -2.22
N ARG A 95 7.96 8.88 -3.27
CA ARG A 95 7.95 9.41 -4.63
C ARG A 95 6.71 10.27 -4.86
N ASN A 96 6.81 11.23 -5.77
CA ASN A 96 5.62 11.92 -6.26
C ASN A 96 4.76 10.91 -7.05
N ALA A 97 3.47 10.91 -6.80
CA ALA A 97 2.54 10.25 -7.70
C ALA A 97 2.62 10.92 -9.09
N PRO A 98 2.52 10.15 -10.18
CA PRO A 98 2.36 10.75 -11.51
C PRO A 98 1.04 11.53 -11.57
N SER A 99 0.93 12.45 -12.52
CA SER A 99 -0.37 13.07 -12.80
C SER A 99 -1.26 12.15 -13.63
N ARG A 100 -2.55 12.44 -13.67
CA ARG A 100 -3.55 11.74 -14.48
C ARG A 100 -3.19 11.80 -15.98
N ALA A 101 -2.73 12.94 -16.48
CA ALA A 101 -2.25 13.09 -17.84
C ALA A 101 -1.09 12.13 -18.17
N VAL A 102 -0.12 11.96 -17.27
CA VAL A 102 0.98 10.98 -17.41
C VAL A 102 0.46 9.54 -17.38
N LEU A 103 -0.52 9.24 -16.57
CA LEU A 103 -1.15 7.92 -16.56
C LEU A 103 -1.87 7.63 -17.88
N ALA A 104 -2.57 8.60 -18.44
CA ALA A 104 -3.31 8.43 -19.70
C ALA A 104 -2.35 8.23 -20.88
N ASP A 105 -1.32 9.05 -20.99
CA ASP A 105 -0.33 9.00 -22.09
C ASP A 105 1.11 9.16 -21.58
N ALA A 106 1.69 8.04 -21.17
CA ALA A 106 3.06 8.01 -20.70
C ALA A 106 4.10 8.30 -21.79
N MET A 107 3.77 8.18 -23.06
CA MET A 107 4.71 8.47 -24.15
C MET A 107 4.90 9.97 -24.33
N THR A 108 3.81 10.73 -24.30
CA THR A 108 3.85 12.19 -24.45
C THR A 108 4.48 12.90 -23.24
N TRP A 109 4.28 12.35 -22.01
CA TRP A 109 4.68 13.03 -20.78
C TRP A 109 5.90 12.41 -20.08
N ARG A 110 6.59 11.47 -20.74
CA ARG A 110 7.62 10.65 -20.09
C ARG A 110 8.88 11.43 -19.70
N GLU A 111 9.31 12.38 -20.52
CA GLU A 111 10.54 13.11 -20.27
C GLU A 111 10.34 14.22 -19.24
N GLY A 112 11.08 14.14 -18.14
CA GLY A 112 11.13 15.18 -17.10
C GLY A 112 9.98 15.19 -16.11
N HIS A 113 8.93 14.35 -16.25
CA HIS A 113 7.75 14.39 -15.38
C HIS A 113 7.66 13.23 -14.39
N VAL A 114 8.39 12.14 -14.62
CA VAL A 114 8.46 11.00 -13.70
C VAL A 114 9.87 10.43 -13.59
N ASP A 115 10.25 9.99 -12.42
CA ASP A 115 11.52 9.26 -12.24
C ASP A 115 11.45 7.86 -12.87
N ALA A 116 12.64 7.27 -13.14
CA ALA A 116 12.75 5.99 -13.82
C ALA A 116 12.02 4.83 -13.11
N VAL A 117 11.94 4.86 -11.78
CA VAL A 117 11.21 3.81 -11.01
C VAL A 117 9.72 4.01 -11.16
N THR A 118 9.22 5.23 -11.06
CA THR A 118 7.81 5.57 -11.30
C THR A 118 7.41 5.17 -12.71
N ALA A 119 8.25 5.44 -13.72
CA ALA A 119 8.00 5.03 -15.10
C ALA A 119 7.79 3.51 -15.26
N LEU A 120 8.57 2.69 -14.55
CA LEU A 120 8.40 1.24 -14.53
C LEU A 120 7.09 0.78 -13.85
N LEU A 121 6.56 1.58 -12.94
CA LEU A 121 5.35 1.27 -12.17
C LEU A 121 4.07 1.83 -12.80
N LEU A 122 4.17 2.69 -13.83
CA LEU A 122 3.00 3.30 -14.48
C LEU A 122 1.93 2.27 -14.92
N PRO A 123 2.25 1.10 -15.50
CA PRO A 123 1.24 0.11 -15.84
C PRO A 123 0.45 -0.35 -14.60
N LYS A 124 1.12 -0.51 -13.45
CA LYS A 124 0.49 -0.90 -12.19
C LYS A 124 -0.36 0.22 -11.59
N TYR A 125 0.10 1.45 -11.69
CA TYR A 125 -0.66 2.62 -11.24
C TYR A 125 -1.92 2.85 -12.08
N ARG A 126 -1.86 2.63 -13.41
CA ARG A 126 -3.05 2.63 -14.29
C ARG A 126 -4.06 1.58 -13.88
N GLU A 127 -3.59 0.36 -13.64
CA GLU A 127 -4.44 -0.76 -13.23
C GLU A 127 -5.22 -0.41 -11.97
N VAL A 128 -4.57 0.21 -10.97
CA VAL A 128 -5.24 0.70 -9.76
C VAL A 128 -6.18 1.87 -10.07
N ALA A 129 -5.73 2.86 -10.85
CA ALA A 129 -6.53 4.05 -11.16
C ALA A 129 -7.86 3.72 -11.86
N VAL A 130 -7.85 2.75 -12.78
CA VAL A 130 -9.07 2.29 -13.47
C VAL A 130 -10.08 1.67 -12.51
N GLU A 131 -9.60 0.96 -11.49
CA GLU A 131 -10.45 0.29 -10.51
C GLU A 131 -10.90 1.19 -9.37
N MET A 132 -10.22 2.31 -9.13
CA MET A 132 -10.54 3.16 -7.99
C MET A 132 -11.75 4.08 -8.25
N SER A 133 -12.51 4.26 -7.19
CA SER A 133 -13.65 5.18 -7.12
C SER A 133 -13.84 5.59 -5.66
N PRO A 134 -14.60 6.67 -5.37
CA PRO A 134 -14.95 7.05 -4.00
C PRO A 134 -15.64 5.91 -3.22
N PHE A 135 -16.37 5.03 -3.90
CA PHE A 135 -17.01 3.88 -3.27
C PHE A 135 -15.96 2.81 -2.88
N ARG A 136 -15.04 2.46 -3.77
CA ARG A 136 -13.98 1.47 -3.49
C ARG A 136 -12.97 1.97 -2.46
N GLN A 137 -12.80 3.27 -2.32
CA GLN A 137 -11.94 3.88 -1.31
C GLN A 137 -12.44 3.67 0.14
N ARG A 138 -13.61 3.07 0.32
CA ARG A 138 -14.09 2.61 1.63
C ARG A 138 -13.32 1.38 2.15
N ILE A 139 -12.71 0.61 1.24
CA ILE A 139 -11.98 -0.62 1.59
C ILE A 139 -10.56 -0.62 1.06
N VAL A 140 -10.22 0.22 0.06
CA VAL A 140 -8.87 0.31 -0.51
C VAL A 140 -8.26 1.65 -0.16
N TYR A 141 -7.07 1.61 0.43
CA TYR A 141 -6.34 2.77 0.91
C TYR A 141 -4.91 2.76 0.37
N GLU A 142 -4.41 3.94 0.00
CA GLU A 142 -3.00 4.08 -0.30
C GLU A 142 -2.17 4.01 0.99
N GLY A 143 -1.07 3.27 0.95
CA GLY A 143 -0.09 3.22 2.01
C GLY A 143 1.33 3.32 1.48
N SER A 144 2.24 3.70 2.34
CA SER A 144 3.68 3.66 2.08
C SER A 144 4.34 2.64 3.00
N PRO A 145 5.07 1.65 2.47
CA PRO A 145 5.81 0.72 3.31
C PRO A 145 6.74 1.43 4.30
N GLU A 146 7.37 2.53 3.88
CA GLU A 146 8.28 3.29 4.75
C GLU A 146 7.55 3.99 5.92
N LEU A 147 6.33 4.53 5.68
CA LEU A 147 5.48 5.08 6.75
C LEU A 147 4.95 3.98 7.68
N SER A 148 4.60 2.81 7.11
CA SER A 148 4.20 1.65 7.90
C SER A 148 5.33 1.18 8.82
N PHE A 149 6.57 1.12 8.32
CA PHE A 149 7.74 0.83 9.16
C PHE A 149 8.02 1.93 10.19
N PHE A 150 7.86 3.20 9.83
CA PHE A 150 7.97 4.30 10.79
C PHE A 150 7.01 4.12 11.96
N GLN A 151 5.76 3.76 11.68
CA GLN A 151 4.75 3.48 12.69
C GLN A 151 5.10 2.24 13.54
N LEU A 152 5.52 1.14 12.91
CA LEU A 152 5.95 -0.07 13.61
C LEU A 152 7.16 0.17 14.49
N ASN A 153 8.07 1.07 14.08
CA ASN A 153 9.27 1.47 14.80
C ASN A 153 9.01 2.64 15.80
N GLN A 154 7.78 2.73 16.33
CA GLN A 154 7.41 3.74 17.33
C GLN A 154 7.67 5.19 16.85
N GLU A 155 7.28 5.48 15.63
CA GLU A 155 7.44 6.80 14.98
C GLU A 155 8.91 7.26 14.87
N ARG A 156 9.80 6.30 14.66
CA ARG A 156 11.21 6.56 14.38
C ARG A 156 11.56 6.09 12.97
N SER A 157 12.18 6.98 12.20
CA SER A 157 12.65 6.62 10.86
C SER A 157 13.71 5.52 10.91
N LEU A 158 13.66 4.62 9.94
CA LEU A 158 14.66 3.55 9.79
C LEU A 158 16.05 4.13 9.51
N ARG A 159 17.08 3.46 10.01
CA ARG A 159 18.48 3.88 9.86
C ARG A 159 19.02 3.62 8.47
N TYR A 160 18.64 2.47 7.90
CA TYR A 160 19.25 1.97 6.67
C TYR A 160 18.26 1.88 5.52
N ALA A 161 18.76 2.10 4.29
CA ALA A 161 17.99 1.92 3.08
C ALA A 161 17.68 0.43 2.84
N LYS A 162 16.50 0.09 2.34
CA LYS A 162 16.06 -1.29 2.05
C LYS A 162 16.91 -2.03 1.01
N SER A 163 17.73 -1.30 0.24
CA SER A 163 18.68 -1.89 -0.70
C SER A 163 19.91 -2.49 -0.01
N ARG A 164 20.24 -2.05 1.20
CA ARG A 164 21.35 -2.56 2.01
C ARG A 164 20.91 -3.78 2.82
N GLU A 165 21.83 -4.70 3.10
CA GLU A 165 21.59 -5.85 3.97
C GLU A 165 21.09 -5.43 5.35
N ALA A 166 21.85 -4.57 6.04
CA ALA A 166 21.46 -4.01 7.33
C ALA A 166 20.07 -3.36 7.32
N GLY A 167 19.63 -2.80 6.19
CA GLY A 167 18.28 -2.24 6.07
C GLY A 167 17.19 -3.29 5.87
N ARG A 168 17.53 -4.44 5.32
CA ARG A 168 16.60 -5.59 5.27
C ARG A 168 16.48 -6.25 6.63
N ASP A 169 17.60 -6.41 7.34
CA ASP A 169 17.65 -7.00 8.68
C ASP A 169 16.87 -6.13 9.67
N GLU A 170 17.12 -4.82 9.69
CA GLU A 170 16.35 -3.85 10.52
C GLU A 170 14.83 -3.98 10.29
N ARG A 171 14.39 -4.16 9.05
CA ARG A 171 12.97 -4.33 8.73
C ARG A 171 12.42 -5.67 9.19
N LEU A 172 13.19 -6.74 9.02
CA LEU A 172 12.80 -8.08 9.47
C LEU A 172 12.65 -8.14 10.98
N ASP A 173 13.61 -7.60 11.71
CA ASP A 173 13.59 -7.56 13.17
C ASP A 173 12.35 -6.82 13.70
N ILE A 174 12.03 -5.65 13.10
CA ILE A 174 10.84 -4.88 13.46
C ILE A 174 9.56 -5.69 13.17
N LEU A 175 9.47 -6.36 12.03
CA LEU A 175 8.28 -7.15 11.67
C LEU A 175 8.08 -8.31 12.64
N LEU A 176 9.14 -9.05 12.97
CA LEU A 176 9.08 -10.20 13.88
C LEU A 176 8.74 -9.77 15.31
N ASP A 177 9.26 -8.63 15.77
CA ASP A 177 8.95 -8.06 17.10
C ASP A 177 7.51 -7.57 17.21
N ARG A 178 7.00 -6.92 16.15
CA ARG A 178 5.73 -6.19 16.20
C ARG A 178 4.51 -6.95 15.72
N ILE A 179 4.68 -7.98 14.91
CA ILE A 179 3.57 -8.70 14.29
C ILE A 179 3.70 -10.20 14.57
N PRO A 180 3.03 -10.71 15.61
CA PRO A 180 3.04 -12.14 15.92
C PRO A 180 2.63 -12.98 14.70
N GLY A 181 3.40 -14.02 14.40
CA GLY A 181 3.14 -14.94 13.30
C GLY A 181 3.51 -14.45 11.90
N ILE A 182 4.13 -13.27 11.77
CA ILE A 182 4.49 -12.68 10.46
C ILE A 182 5.57 -13.49 9.71
N ALA A 183 6.27 -14.39 10.37
CA ALA A 183 7.22 -15.30 9.76
C ALA A 183 6.61 -16.07 8.58
N LYS A 184 5.31 -16.42 8.64
CA LYS A 184 4.57 -17.02 7.52
C LYS A 184 4.64 -16.20 6.24
N VAL A 185 4.74 -14.88 6.36
CA VAL A 185 4.87 -13.95 5.22
C VAL A 185 6.34 -13.73 4.87
N THR A 186 7.17 -13.39 5.86
CA THR A 186 8.55 -12.95 5.64
C THR A 186 9.49 -14.06 5.18
N GLU A 187 9.19 -15.31 5.52
CA GLU A 187 9.98 -16.50 5.14
C GLU A 187 9.48 -17.18 3.88
N ALA A 188 8.33 -16.76 3.35
CA ALA A 188 7.75 -17.36 2.16
C ALA A 188 8.69 -17.27 0.95
N VAL A 189 8.66 -18.31 0.13
CA VAL A 189 9.38 -18.37 -1.15
C VAL A 189 8.34 -18.46 -2.28
N LEU A 190 8.29 -17.43 -3.10
CA LEU A 190 7.36 -17.33 -4.22
C LEU A 190 8.13 -16.96 -5.50
N PRO A 191 7.77 -17.53 -6.66
CA PRO A 191 8.42 -17.21 -7.93
C PRO A 191 8.35 -15.70 -8.25
N GLY A 192 9.50 -15.09 -8.55
CA GLY A 192 9.58 -13.68 -8.92
C GLY A 192 9.41 -12.68 -7.76
N VAL A 193 9.25 -13.16 -6.52
CA VAL A 193 9.12 -12.32 -5.32
C VAL A 193 10.45 -12.26 -4.57
N GLN A 194 10.90 -11.04 -4.27
CA GLN A 194 12.10 -10.80 -3.47
C GLN A 194 11.72 -10.53 -2.00
N LYS A 195 12.63 -10.78 -1.06
CA LYS A 195 12.45 -10.52 0.37
C LYS A 195 11.93 -9.10 0.67
N LYS A 196 12.43 -8.08 -0.05
CA LYS A 196 11.94 -6.70 0.11
C LYS A 196 10.45 -6.54 -0.16
N HIS A 197 9.89 -7.29 -1.12
CA HIS A 197 8.45 -7.23 -1.43
C HIS A 197 7.62 -7.85 -0.32
N LEU A 198 8.11 -8.97 0.27
CA LEU A 198 7.47 -9.61 1.42
C LEU A 198 7.42 -8.67 2.63
N TYR A 199 8.54 -7.99 2.90
CA TYR A 199 8.62 -7.04 4.02
C TYR A 199 7.75 -5.79 3.79
N ASP A 200 7.75 -5.25 2.56
CA ASP A 200 6.90 -4.12 2.20
C ASP A 200 5.41 -4.50 2.33
N ALA A 201 4.99 -5.68 1.84
CA ALA A 201 3.61 -6.16 1.98
C ALA A 201 3.22 -6.42 3.44
N ALA A 202 4.12 -7.00 4.25
CA ALA A 202 3.92 -7.22 5.67
C ALA A 202 3.76 -5.89 6.46
N ALA A 203 4.53 -4.87 6.11
CA ALA A 203 4.39 -3.55 6.70
C ALA A 203 3.04 -2.91 6.36
N LEU A 204 2.60 -2.97 5.09
CA LEU A 204 1.28 -2.49 4.67
C LEU A 204 0.14 -3.30 5.30
N LEU A 205 0.33 -4.60 5.54
CA LEU A 205 -0.63 -5.43 6.28
C LEU A 205 -0.85 -4.89 7.69
N SER A 206 0.19 -4.40 8.36
CA SER A 206 0.02 -3.74 9.67
C SER A 206 -0.82 -2.47 9.58
N SER A 207 -0.65 -1.68 8.53
CA SER A 207 -1.48 -0.49 8.28
C SER A 207 -2.93 -0.87 7.96
N ALA A 208 -3.16 -1.96 7.20
CA ALA A 208 -4.52 -2.46 6.95
C ALA A 208 -5.23 -2.92 8.25
N ARG A 209 -4.50 -3.56 9.18
CA ARG A 209 -5.00 -3.85 10.52
C ARG A 209 -5.41 -2.58 11.26
N ARG A 210 -4.57 -1.53 11.21
CA ARG A 210 -4.85 -0.24 11.87
C ARG A 210 -6.04 0.48 11.26
N VAL A 211 -6.19 0.44 9.93
CA VAL A 211 -7.38 0.99 9.23
C VAL A 211 -8.64 0.28 9.72
N SER A 212 -8.65 -1.04 9.71
CA SER A 212 -9.79 -1.84 10.19
C SER A 212 -10.12 -1.57 11.66
N GLY A 213 -9.09 -1.36 12.50
CA GLY A 213 -9.22 -0.99 13.91
C GLY A 213 -9.46 0.50 14.18
N ARG A 214 -9.63 1.34 13.14
CA ARG A 214 -9.78 2.80 13.23
C ARG A 214 -8.63 3.50 13.97
N ALA A 215 -7.41 2.95 13.89
CA ALA A 215 -6.22 3.44 14.57
C ALA A 215 -5.15 3.93 13.58
N ALA A 216 -5.42 3.90 12.28
CA ALA A 216 -4.50 4.40 11.26
C ALA A 216 -4.45 5.94 11.29
N LYS A 217 -3.23 6.46 11.17
CA LYS A 217 -3.00 7.87 10.85
C LYS A 217 -3.19 8.10 9.36
N ARG A 218 -3.56 9.33 8.99
CA ARG A 218 -3.83 9.75 7.62
C ARG A 218 -3.09 11.03 7.29
N LEU A 219 -2.58 11.10 6.09
CA LEU A 219 -1.97 12.29 5.51
C LEU A 219 -2.66 12.59 4.17
N PRO A 220 -2.93 13.86 3.84
CA PRO A 220 -2.68 15.02 4.67
C PRO A 220 -3.66 15.10 5.84
N SER A 221 -3.33 15.98 6.80
CA SER A 221 -4.22 16.29 7.94
C SER A 221 -5.53 16.92 7.47
N GLU A 222 -5.48 17.73 6.42
CA GLU A 222 -6.63 18.29 5.73
C GLU A 222 -6.96 17.45 4.49
N GLY A 223 -8.25 17.15 4.27
CA GLY A 223 -8.68 16.35 3.14
C GLY A 223 -8.37 17.00 1.79
N GLU A 224 -7.87 16.24 0.86
CA GLU A 224 -7.61 16.65 -0.51
C GLU A 224 -8.24 15.62 -1.47
N TRP A 225 -8.90 16.07 -2.53
CA TRP A 225 -9.57 15.23 -3.52
C TRP A 225 -9.09 15.55 -4.92
N ASP A 226 -9.09 14.56 -5.76
CA ASP A 226 -8.83 14.73 -7.19
C ASP A 226 -10.11 15.12 -7.96
N SER A 227 -9.98 15.34 -9.26
CA SER A 227 -11.09 15.73 -10.14
C SER A 227 -12.19 14.66 -10.28
N GLU A 228 -11.91 13.40 -9.92
CA GLU A 228 -12.88 12.29 -9.92
C GLU A 228 -13.51 12.05 -8.53
N GLY A 229 -13.21 12.91 -7.55
CA GLY A 229 -13.71 12.82 -6.19
C GLY A 229 -13.04 11.72 -5.36
N VAL A 230 -11.91 11.19 -5.83
CA VAL A 230 -11.09 10.26 -5.08
C VAL A 230 -10.18 11.03 -4.14
N ARG A 231 -10.10 10.59 -2.90
CA ARG A 231 -9.29 11.25 -1.88
C ARG A 231 -7.82 10.94 -2.09
N MET A 232 -6.99 11.97 -2.18
CA MET A 232 -5.54 11.87 -2.22
C MET A 232 -5.00 11.78 -0.78
N GLU A 233 -4.92 10.57 -0.25
CA GLU A 233 -4.45 10.36 1.12
C GLU A 233 -3.54 9.12 1.24
N ILE A 234 -2.59 9.15 2.18
CA ILE A 234 -1.75 8.01 2.57
C ILE A 234 -2.11 7.62 4.01
N VAL A 235 -2.35 6.32 4.24
CA VAL A 235 -2.61 5.77 5.59
C VAL A 235 -1.42 4.99 6.13
N TYR A 236 -1.23 5.02 7.50
CA TYR A 236 -0.20 4.22 8.17
C TYR A 236 -0.48 3.96 9.65
#